data_a6081cd8948aeaca454abcb5edcc1f80
#
_entry.id   a6081cd8948aeaca454abcb5edcc1f80
#
_cell.length_a   1.000
_cell.length_b   1.000
_cell.length_c   1.000
_cell.angle_alpha   90.00
_cell.angle_beta   90.00
_cell.angle_gamma   90.00
#
_symmetry.space_group_name_H-M   'P 1'
#
loop_
_entity.id
_entity.type
_entity.pdbx_description
1 polymer ?
#
loop_
_entity_poly.entity_id
_entity_poly.type
_entity_poly.pdbx_seq_one_letter_code
_entity_poly.pdbx_strand_id
1 'polypeptide(L)'
;GRPYSHGGMVSMNIPVIQEVEVKNILSKSNLPVCEYSVNPYVGCTHGCQYCYASFMKRFTGHTEPWGTFLDVKHWPEIKNPKKYAGKELFIGSVTDPYLPQEELYERTRALLIQLKGSGAKISIATKSDLILRDLDLIKTFPEARVSWSVNTLDEDFKSDMDSAVSIDRRLAAMEAFYRAGIRTTCFVSPIFPGITDIKAIIQRVKRQCNLIWLENLNLRGSYKTVIMDYIKEKHPHLLPLYQEIYHNGSRSYWETLDTELKVYAAEIGLDYVTNDDSISRPFD
;
A
#
# COMPACT_ATOMS: atom_id res chain seq x y z
N GLY A 1 -3.27 -14.76 29.22
CA GLY A 1 -2.92 -14.87 27.83
C GLY A 1 -4.11 -15.33 27.02
N ARG A 2 -4.69 -14.47 26.21
CA ARG A 2 -5.67 -14.90 25.22
C ARG A 2 -4.93 -15.26 23.95
N PRO A 3 -5.26 -16.39 23.32
CA PRO A 3 -4.60 -16.75 22.07
C PRO A 3 -4.96 -15.73 20.99
N TYR A 4 -3.98 -15.42 20.18
CA TYR A 4 -4.14 -14.60 18.98
C TYR A 4 -5.01 -15.37 17.97
N SER A 5 -6.29 -15.39 18.19
CA SER A 5 -7.26 -15.91 17.23
C SER A 5 -7.87 -14.75 16.41
N HIS A 6 -7.04 -13.78 16.02
CA HIS A 6 -7.56 -12.50 15.56
C HIS A 6 -7.77 -12.37 14.07
N GLY A 7 -7.30 -13.30 13.25
CA GLY A 7 -7.63 -13.28 11.82
C GLY A 7 -9.12 -13.48 11.53
N GLY A 8 -9.81 -14.18 12.41
CA GLY A 8 -11.24 -14.48 12.23
C GLY A 8 -12.20 -13.46 12.84
N MET A 9 -11.77 -12.71 13.88
CA MET A 9 -12.70 -11.79 14.56
C MET A 9 -12.79 -10.40 13.94
N VAL A 10 -11.74 -9.94 13.26
CA VAL A 10 -11.76 -8.65 12.55
C VAL A 10 -12.64 -8.73 11.30
N SER A 11 -12.71 -9.91 10.64
CA SER A 11 -13.55 -10.13 9.46
C SER A 11 -15.04 -10.23 9.76
N MET A 12 -15.45 -10.38 11.02
CA MET A 12 -16.85 -10.47 11.43
C MET A 12 -17.45 -9.14 11.89
N ASN A 13 -16.63 -8.10 12.06
CA ASN A 13 -17.12 -6.78 12.41
C ASN A 13 -17.46 -6.01 11.13
N ILE A 14 -18.75 -5.75 10.93
CA ILE A 14 -19.24 -4.87 9.85
C ILE A 14 -18.67 -3.47 10.14
N PRO A 15 -17.90 -2.87 9.21
CA PRO A 15 -17.38 -1.52 9.42
C PRO A 15 -18.51 -0.50 9.48
N VAL A 16 -18.32 0.54 10.29
CA VAL A 16 -19.22 1.70 10.32
C VAL A 16 -18.94 2.52 9.05
N ILE A 17 -19.93 2.60 8.18
CA ILE A 17 -19.81 3.34 6.90
C ILE A 17 -20.71 4.56 6.95
N GLN A 18 -20.16 5.71 6.60
CA GLN A 18 -20.95 6.92 6.37
C GLN A 18 -20.50 7.61 5.09
N GLU A 19 -21.44 8.27 4.44
CA GLU A 19 -21.19 9.06 3.26
C GLU A 19 -20.99 10.52 3.68
N VAL A 20 -19.95 11.16 3.16
CA VAL A 20 -19.57 12.52 3.53
C VAL A 20 -19.38 13.39 2.29
N GLU A 21 -19.76 14.67 2.40
CA GLU A 21 -19.53 15.64 1.34
C GLU A 21 -18.19 16.35 1.58
N VAL A 22 -17.38 16.47 0.52
CA VAL A 22 -16.14 17.25 0.53
C VAL A 22 -16.19 18.29 -0.59
N LYS A 23 -15.49 19.41 -0.42
CA LYS A 23 -15.49 20.50 -1.42
C LYS A 23 -14.61 20.17 -2.61
N ASN A 24 -13.48 19.48 -2.39
CA ASN A 24 -12.52 19.13 -3.41
C ASN A 24 -11.87 17.79 -3.07
N ILE A 25 -11.81 16.90 -4.06
CA ILE A 25 -11.19 15.59 -3.89
C ILE A 25 -9.68 15.62 -4.11
N LEU A 26 -9.16 16.59 -4.86
CA LEU A 26 -7.74 16.74 -5.12
C LEU A 26 -7.13 17.73 -4.13
N SER A 27 -6.15 17.27 -3.35
CA SER A 27 -5.42 18.07 -2.39
C SER A 27 -3.96 18.20 -2.80
N LYS A 28 -3.40 19.41 -2.72
CA LYS A 28 -1.96 19.59 -2.96
C LYS A 28 -1.18 18.72 -1.98
N SER A 29 -0.16 18.05 -2.51
CA SER A 29 0.66 17.11 -1.75
C SER A 29 1.99 17.73 -1.39
N ASN A 30 2.50 17.40 -0.18
CA ASN A 30 3.87 17.66 0.23
C ASN A 30 4.80 16.45 -0.02
N LEU A 31 4.27 15.37 -0.62
CA LEU A 31 5.07 14.20 -0.97
C LEU A 31 5.98 14.51 -2.17
N PRO A 32 7.24 14.03 -2.15
CA PRO A 32 8.20 14.35 -3.21
C PRO A 32 7.87 13.74 -4.57
N VAL A 33 6.97 12.75 -4.61
CA VAL A 33 6.67 11.95 -5.81
C VAL A 33 5.37 12.35 -6.51
N CYS A 34 4.60 13.31 -5.96
CA CYS A 34 3.34 13.72 -6.55
C CYS A 34 3.01 15.18 -6.22
N GLU A 35 2.19 15.78 -7.08
CA GLU A 35 1.73 17.16 -6.89
C GLU A 35 0.41 17.21 -6.14
N TYR A 36 -0.42 16.17 -6.27
CA TYR A 36 -1.72 16.04 -5.62
C TYR A 36 -1.89 14.66 -5.02
N SER A 37 -2.46 14.63 -3.83
CA SER A 37 -2.95 13.41 -3.19
C SER A 37 -4.45 13.32 -3.35
N VAL A 38 -4.94 12.13 -3.68
CA VAL A 38 -6.36 11.88 -3.91
C VAL A 38 -6.78 10.63 -3.15
N ASN A 39 -7.66 10.81 -2.18
CA ASN A 39 -8.16 9.71 -1.36
C ASN A 39 -9.70 9.74 -1.35
N PRO A 40 -10.34 8.87 -2.14
CA PRO A 40 -11.81 8.83 -2.23
C PRO A 40 -12.51 8.38 -0.95
N TYR A 41 -11.74 7.81 -0.03
CA TYR A 41 -12.24 7.30 1.25
C TYR A 41 -11.42 7.84 2.40
N VAL A 42 -12.01 7.85 3.60
CA VAL A 42 -11.30 8.03 4.86
C VAL A 42 -11.39 6.72 5.64
N GLY A 43 -10.25 6.21 6.09
CA GLY A 43 -10.16 4.89 6.69
C GLY A 43 -9.75 3.83 5.67
N CYS A 44 -9.46 2.64 6.17
CA CYS A 44 -9.06 1.52 5.33
C CYS A 44 -9.49 0.22 5.97
N THR A 45 -10.48 -0.45 5.37
CA THR A 45 -11.06 -1.68 5.91
C THR A 45 -10.18 -2.93 5.75
N HIS A 46 -9.03 -2.81 5.08
CA HIS A 46 -8.04 -3.89 5.07
C HIS A 46 -7.47 -4.19 6.45
N GLY A 47 -7.50 -3.22 7.38
CA GLY A 47 -7.13 -3.41 8.77
C GLY A 47 -5.70 -3.88 8.97
N CYS A 48 -4.75 -3.36 8.19
CA CYS A 48 -3.35 -3.75 8.30
C CYS A 48 -2.79 -3.46 9.69
N GLN A 49 -2.21 -4.46 10.34
CA GLN A 49 -1.66 -4.34 11.69
C GLN A 49 -0.46 -3.38 11.77
N TYR A 50 0.18 -3.11 10.65
CA TYR A 50 1.35 -2.23 10.51
C TYR A 50 1.01 -0.89 9.84
N CYS A 51 -0.26 -0.50 9.77
CA CYS A 51 -0.69 0.62 8.95
C CYS A 51 -0.20 1.98 9.47
N TYR A 52 0.71 2.60 8.74
CA TYR A 52 1.17 3.95 9.07
C TYR A 52 0.06 5.00 8.95
N ALA A 53 -0.90 4.78 8.07
CA ALA A 53 -2.03 5.70 7.86
C ALA A 53 -3.00 5.75 9.04
N SER A 54 -2.85 4.87 10.02
CA SER A 54 -3.68 4.86 11.24
C SER A 54 -3.60 6.19 12.02
N PHE A 55 -2.52 6.96 11.87
CA PHE A 55 -2.40 8.28 12.47
C PHE A 55 -3.49 9.25 11.99
N MET A 56 -4.03 9.02 10.81
CA MET A 56 -5.10 9.86 10.23
C MET A 56 -6.38 9.84 11.05
N LYS A 57 -6.59 8.80 11.87
CA LYS A 57 -7.78 8.68 12.74
C LYS A 57 -8.02 9.93 13.57
N ARG A 58 -6.97 10.55 14.12
CA ARG A 58 -7.05 11.76 14.95
C ARG A 58 -7.65 12.97 14.23
N PHE A 59 -7.63 12.97 12.89
CA PHE A 59 -8.18 14.05 12.06
C PHE A 59 -9.61 13.77 11.57
N THR A 60 -10.18 12.60 11.90
CA THR A 60 -11.45 12.13 11.35
C THR A 60 -12.65 12.38 12.25
N GLY A 61 -12.42 12.62 13.54
CA GLY A 61 -13.48 12.67 14.54
C GLY A 61 -14.03 11.30 14.93
N HIS A 62 -13.54 10.21 14.35
CA HIS A 62 -13.94 8.85 14.70
C HIS A 62 -13.34 8.39 16.01
N THR A 63 -14.16 7.69 16.82
CA THR A 63 -13.73 7.03 18.07
C THR A 63 -13.47 5.54 17.86
N GLU A 64 -14.02 4.95 16.80
CA GLU A 64 -13.83 3.54 16.45
C GLU A 64 -12.38 3.27 16.07
N PRO A 65 -11.86 2.05 16.31
CA PRO A 65 -10.52 1.69 15.90
C PRO A 65 -10.31 1.83 14.37
N TRP A 66 -9.12 2.24 13.98
CA TRP A 66 -8.72 2.27 12.56
C TRP A 66 -8.92 0.89 11.93
N GLY A 67 -9.52 0.87 10.74
CA GLY A 67 -9.88 -0.35 10.04
C GLY A 67 -11.35 -0.77 10.24
N THR A 68 -12.05 -0.16 11.20
CA THR A 68 -13.43 -0.51 11.54
C THR A 68 -14.45 0.55 11.12
N PHE A 69 -14.00 1.62 10.48
CA PHE A 69 -14.87 2.65 9.92
C PHE A 69 -14.42 3.01 8.51
N LEU A 70 -15.34 3.58 7.74
CA LEU A 70 -15.08 4.07 6.40
C LEU A 70 -15.97 5.26 6.11
N ASP A 71 -15.38 6.40 5.74
CA ASP A 71 -16.10 7.52 5.18
C ASP A 71 -15.97 7.46 3.66
N VAL A 72 -17.12 7.50 2.98
CA VAL A 72 -17.23 7.49 1.53
C VAL A 72 -17.42 8.92 1.06
N LYS A 73 -16.46 9.46 0.32
CA LYS A 73 -16.46 10.85 -0.10
C LYS A 73 -17.33 11.09 -1.34
N HIS A 74 -18.14 12.13 -1.29
CA HIS A 74 -18.82 12.71 -2.45
C HIS A 74 -18.29 14.12 -2.65
N TRP A 75 -18.03 14.50 -3.88
CA TRP A 75 -17.49 15.80 -4.25
C TRP A 75 -18.22 16.36 -5.47
N PRO A 76 -18.22 17.71 -5.64
CA PRO A 76 -18.77 18.34 -6.83
C PRO A 76 -17.99 17.91 -8.08
N GLU A 77 -18.66 17.93 -9.21
CA GLU A 77 -18.01 17.68 -10.51
C GLU A 77 -16.72 18.50 -10.66
N ILE A 78 -15.67 17.86 -11.14
CA ILE A 78 -14.41 18.54 -11.44
C ILE A 78 -14.61 19.39 -12.69
N LYS A 79 -14.76 20.72 -12.52
CA LYS A 79 -15.19 21.63 -13.59
C LYS A 79 -14.15 21.83 -14.69
N ASN A 80 -12.86 21.74 -14.37
CA ASN A 80 -11.78 21.97 -15.32
C ASN A 80 -10.69 20.90 -15.17
N PRO A 81 -10.97 19.66 -15.62
CA PRO A 81 -10.00 18.59 -15.47
C PRO A 81 -8.66 18.87 -16.15
N LYS A 82 -8.68 19.62 -17.25
CA LYS A 82 -7.47 19.91 -18.04
C LYS A 82 -6.44 20.76 -17.31
N LYS A 83 -6.81 21.43 -16.22
CA LYS A 83 -5.83 22.14 -15.39
C LYS A 83 -4.82 21.20 -14.73
N TYR A 84 -5.15 19.91 -14.67
CA TYR A 84 -4.26 18.86 -14.13
C TYR A 84 -3.39 18.20 -15.20
N ALA A 85 -3.42 18.68 -16.45
CA ALA A 85 -2.60 18.15 -17.52
C ALA A 85 -1.10 18.18 -17.15
N GLY A 86 -0.43 17.03 -17.29
CA GLY A 86 0.96 16.86 -16.90
C GLY A 86 1.23 16.80 -15.39
N LYS A 87 0.21 16.93 -14.55
CA LYS A 87 0.34 16.89 -13.10
C LYS A 87 0.34 15.44 -12.59
N GLU A 88 1.16 15.17 -11.58
CA GLU A 88 1.25 13.88 -10.92
C GLU A 88 0.18 13.79 -9.82
N LEU A 89 -0.75 12.86 -9.97
CA LEU A 89 -1.82 12.58 -9.02
C LEU A 89 -1.56 11.22 -8.36
N PHE A 90 -1.46 11.20 -7.03
CA PHE A 90 -1.32 9.96 -6.28
C PHE A 90 -2.67 9.56 -5.65
N ILE A 91 -3.22 8.44 -6.07
CA ILE A 91 -4.50 7.91 -5.60
C ILE A 91 -4.22 6.78 -4.60
N GLY A 92 -4.64 6.98 -3.35
CA GLY A 92 -4.49 5.98 -2.31
C GLY A 92 -3.27 6.17 -1.40
N SER A 93 -2.90 7.41 -1.09
CA SER A 93 -1.77 7.69 -0.19
C SER A 93 -2.06 7.30 1.27
N VAL A 94 -3.29 7.42 1.75
CA VAL A 94 -3.70 7.15 3.14
C VAL A 94 -4.96 6.29 3.25
N THR A 95 -5.35 5.66 2.16
CA THR A 95 -6.44 4.67 2.09
C THR A 95 -6.15 3.73 0.93
N ASP A 96 -6.91 2.64 0.80
CA ASP A 96 -6.87 1.85 -0.45
C ASP A 96 -8.03 2.31 -1.35
N PRO A 97 -7.75 2.76 -2.58
CA PRO A 97 -8.80 3.19 -3.51
C PRO A 97 -9.66 2.04 -4.02
N TYR A 98 -9.26 0.80 -3.81
CA TYR A 98 -9.97 -0.40 -4.26
C TYR A 98 -10.35 -1.34 -3.10
N LEU A 99 -10.79 -0.76 -1.99
CA LEU A 99 -11.44 -1.49 -0.91
C LEU A 99 -12.63 -2.29 -1.43
N PRO A 100 -13.08 -3.35 -0.73
CA PRO A 100 -14.28 -4.10 -1.13
C PRO A 100 -15.50 -3.19 -1.34
N GLN A 101 -15.63 -2.12 -0.56
CA GLN A 101 -16.73 -1.16 -0.65
C GLN A 101 -16.72 -0.35 -1.96
N GLU A 102 -15.58 -0.25 -2.64
CA GLU A 102 -15.49 0.43 -3.94
C GLU A 102 -16.34 -0.25 -5.01
N GLU A 103 -16.59 -1.54 -4.90
CA GLU A 103 -17.48 -2.26 -5.81
C GLU A 103 -18.87 -1.65 -5.82
N LEU A 104 -19.40 -1.25 -4.65
CA LEU A 104 -20.71 -0.63 -4.50
C LEU A 104 -20.68 0.89 -4.73
N TYR A 105 -19.75 1.58 -4.06
CA TYR A 105 -19.76 3.05 -4.03
C TYR A 105 -19.10 3.70 -5.25
N GLU A 106 -18.24 3.00 -5.96
CA GLU A 106 -17.60 3.42 -7.21
C GLU A 106 -16.97 4.83 -7.17
N ARG A 107 -16.37 5.19 -6.04
CA ARG A 107 -15.78 6.53 -5.89
C ARG A 107 -14.50 6.70 -6.67
N THR A 108 -13.63 5.69 -6.64
CA THR A 108 -12.40 5.69 -7.44
C THR A 108 -12.73 5.65 -8.93
N ARG A 109 -13.69 4.82 -9.32
CA ARG A 109 -14.14 4.76 -10.71
C ARG A 109 -14.69 6.10 -11.18
N ALA A 110 -15.55 6.74 -10.37
CA ALA A 110 -16.10 8.07 -10.68
C ALA A 110 -15.01 9.12 -10.87
N LEU A 111 -14.01 9.10 -10.00
CA LEU A 111 -12.83 9.98 -10.10
C LEU A 111 -12.09 9.79 -11.41
N LEU A 112 -11.80 8.55 -11.78
CA LEU A 112 -11.08 8.23 -13.02
C LEU A 112 -11.87 8.63 -14.25
N ILE A 113 -13.20 8.45 -14.25
CA ILE A 113 -14.07 8.88 -15.34
C ILE A 113 -14.02 10.40 -15.49
N GLN A 114 -14.08 11.14 -14.39
CA GLN A 114 -14.03 12.61 -14.40
C GLN A 114 -12.66 13.14 -14.88
N LEU A 115 -11.58 12.42 -14.60
CA LEU A 115 -10.22 12.80 -15.00
C LEU A 115 -9.80 12.26 -16.36
N LYS A 116 -10.60 11.40 -16.98
CA LYS A 116 -10.33 10.89 -18.33
C LYS A 116 -10.22 12.03 -19.33
N GLY A 117 -9.15 12.05 -20.10
CA GLY A 117 -8.88 13.11 -21.08
C GLY A 117 -8.29 14.39 -20.48
N SER A 118 -8.04 14.44 -19.18
CA SER A 118 -7.42 15.60 -18.52
C SER A 118 -5.96 15.79 -18.87
N GLY A 119 -5.26 14.73 -19.30
CA GLY A 119 -3.81 14.73 -19.47
C GLY A 119 -3.03 14.57 -18.16
N ALA A 120 -3.70 14.30 -17.06
CA ALA A 120 -3.04 14.03 -15.78
C ALA A 120 -2.27 12.71 -15.81
N LYS A 121 -1.20 12.66 -15.04
CA LYS A 121 -0.43 11.44 -14.78
C LYS A 121 -0.92 10.86 -13.46
N ILE A 122 -1.17 9.56 -13.41
CA ILE A 122 -1.72 8.92 -12.22
C ILE A 122 -0.80 7.83 -11.68
N SER A 123 -0.70 7.77 -10.36
CA SER A 123 -0.09 6.68 -9.60
C SER A 123 -1.12 6.15 -8.63
N ILE A 124 -1.32 4.83 -8.62
CA ILE A 124 -2.31 4.17 -7.77
C ILE A 124 -1.59 3.12 -6.93
N ALA A 125 -1.84 3.12 -5.63
CA ALA A 125 -1.34 2.09 -4.71
C ALA A 125 -2.52 1.30 -4.15
N THR A 126 -2.43 -0.03 -4.19
CA THR A 126 -3.53 -0.90 -3.75
C THR A 126 -3.03 -2.26 -3.23
N LYS A 127 -3.83 -2.93 -2.44
CA LYS A 127 -3.71 -4.34 -2.06
C LYS A 127 -4.83 -5.18 -2.67
N SER A 128 -5.48 -4.68 -3.72
CA SER A 128 -6.70 -5.28 -4.26
C SER A 128 -6.54 -5.69 -5.72
N ASP A 129 -7.35 -6.63 -6.15
CA ASP A 129 -7.52 -6.98 -7.56
C ASP A 129 -8.81 -6.40 -8.17
N LEU A 130 -9.61 -5.68 -7.37
CA LEU A 130 -10.80 -4.97 -7.90
C LEU A 130 -10.41 -3.93 -8.97
N ILE A 131 -9.18 -3.41 -8.90
CA ILE A 131 -8.63 -2.49 -9.90
C ILE A 131 -8.68 -3.04 -11.33
N LEU A 132 -8.74 -4.36 -11.51
CA LEU A 132 -8.91 -4.99 -12.83
C LEU A 132 -10.17 -4.50 -13.55
N ARG A 133 -11.22 -4.16 -12.80
CA ARG A 133 -12.44 -3.55 -13.34
C ARG A 133 -12.15 -2.28 -14.15
N ASP A 134 -11.12 -1.54 -13.73
CA ASP A 134 -10.79 -0.22 -14.28
C ASP A 134 -9.55 -0.23 -15.19
N LEU A 135 -9.06 -1.40 -15.59
CA LEU A 135 -7.88 -1.53 -16.43
C LEU A 135 -7.96 -0.67 -17.70
N ASP A 136 -9.05 -0.81 -18.45
CA ASP A 136 -9.21 -0.08 -19.70
C ASP A 136 -9.31 1.44 -19.49
N LEU A 137 -9.92 1.85 -18.40
CA LEU A 137 -10.03 3.26 -18.01
C LEU A 137 -8.66 3.83 -17.64
N ILE A 138 -7.87 3.10 -16.86
CA ILE A 138 -6.53 3.50 -16.45
C ILE A 138 -5.60 3.62 -17.66
N LYS A 139 -5.74 2.75 -18.64
CA LYS A 139 -4.96 2.81 -19.90
C LYS A 139 -5.18 4.10 -20.70
N THR A 140 -6.27 4.82 -20.48
CA THR A 140 -6.55 6.06 -21.21
C THR A 140 -5.70 7.24 -20.74
N PHE A 141 -5.06 7.13 -19.58
CA PHE A 141 -4.19 8.19 -19.06
C PHE A 141 -2.82 8.16 -19.75
N PRO A 142 -2.20 9.33 -20.00
CA PRO A 142 -0.92 9.39 -20.73
C PRO A 142 0.22 8.67 -20.00
N GLU A 143 0.22 8.76 -18.68
CA GLU A 143 1.12 7.99 -17.82
C GLU A 143 0.33 7.46 -16.64
N ALA A 144 0.31 6.15 -16.49
CA ALA A 144 -0.30 5.48 -15.36
C ALA A 144 0.70 4.50 -14.75
N ARG A 145 0.78 4.52 -13.44
CA ARG A 145 1.60 3.60 -12.64
C ARG A 145 0.72 2.99 -11.57
N VAL A 146 0.86 1.69 -11.38
CA VAL A 146 0.12 1.00 -10.32
C VAL A 146 1.10 0.18 -9.49
N SER A 147 0.99 0.27 -8.16
CA SER A 147 1.78 -0.51 -7.24
C SER A 147 0.88 -1.40 -6.39
N TRP A 148 1.34 -2.62 -6.16
CA TRP A 148 0.72 -3.56 -5.22
C TRP A 148 1.67 -3.84 -4.08
N SER A 149 1.16 -3.74 -2.85
CA SER A 149 1.92 -4.12 -1.66
C SER A 149 1.95 -5.64 -1.53
N VAL A 150 3.16 -6.18 -1.53
CA VAL A 150 3.43 -7.62 -1.36
C VAL A 150 4.68 -7.75 -0.50
N ASN A 151 4.54 -8.08 0.77
CA ASN A 151 5.67 -8.23 1.69
C ASN A 151 5.90 -9.67 2.17
N THR A 152 5.13 -10.61 1.62
CA THR A 152 5.26 -12.03 1.90
C THR A 152 4.64 -12.84 0.76
N LEU A 153 5.09 -14.06 0.60
CA LEU A 153 4.41 -15.07 -0.22
C LEU A 153 3.65 -16.08 0.66
N ASP A 154 3.76 -15.95 1.99
CA ASP A 154 3.06 -16.78 2.97
C ASP A 154 1.66 -16.21 3.24
N GLU A 155 0.63 -16.92 2.76
CA GLU A 155 -0.77 -16.51 2.93
C GLU A 155 -1.22 -16.53 4.40
N ASP A 156 -0.61 -17.34 5.25
CA ASP A 156 -0.93 -17.36 6.68
C ASP A 156 -0.42 -16.09 7.36
N PHE A 157 0.80 -15.68 7.07
CA PHE A 157 1.33 -14.41 7.57
C PHE A 157 0.52 -13.22 7.03
N LYS A 158 0.18 -13.24 5.74
CA LYS A 158 -0.69 -12.22 5.14
C LYS A 158 -2.02 -12.12 5.88
N SER A 159 -2.66 -13.24 6.17
CA SER A 159 -3.96 -13.29 6.85
C SER A 159 -3.88 -12.78 8.30
N ASP A 160 -2.75 -12.97 8.97
CA ASP A 160 -2.50 -12.37 10.28
C ASP A 160 -2.36 -10.83 10.20
N MET A 161 -1.87 -10.31 9.10
CA MET A 161 -1.52 -8.90 8.95
C MET A 161 -2.63 -8.05 8.36
N ASP A 162 -3.40 -8.54 7.40
CA ASP A 162 -4.45 -7.75 6.75
C ASP A 162 -5.61 -8.61 6.23
N SER A 163 -6.73 -7.96 5.94
CA SER A 163 -7.93 -8.56 5.40
C SER A 163 -8.10 -8.34 3.88
N ALA A 164 -7.07 -7.82 3.21
CA ALA A 164 -7.11 -7.65 1.76
C ALA A 164 -7.08 -9.00 1.03
N VAL A 165 -7.25 -8.98 -0.29
CA VAL A 165 -7.21 -10.19 -1.11
C VAL A 165 -5.88 -10.94 -0.95
N SER A 166 -5.86 -12.21 -1.29
CA SER A 166 -4.68 -13.06 -1.22
C SER A 166 -3.49 -12.49 -2.00
N ILE A 167 -2.29 -12.91 -1.64
CA ILE A 167 -1.07 -12.51 -2.37
C ILE A 167 -1.16 -12.97 -3.83
N ASP A 168 -1.64 -14.19 -4.09
CA ASP A 168 -1.79 -14.68 -5.46
C ASP A 168 -2.73 -13.80 -6.29
N ARG A 169 -3.81 -13.30 -5.72
CA ARG A 169 -4.73 -12.38 -6.41
C ARG A 169 -4.08 -11.03 -6.69
N ARG A 170 -3.28 -10.50 -5.75
CA ARG A 170 -2.51 -9.25 -5.97
C ARG A 170 -1.51 -9.43 -7.11
N LEU A 171 -0.79 -10.54 -7.13
CA LEU A 171 0.20 -10.83 -8.17
C LEU A 171 -0.44 -11.05 -9.53
N ALA A 172 -1.60 -11.69 -9.59
CA ALA A 172 -2.35 -11.87 -10.83
C ALA A 172 -2.82 -10.53 -11.40
N ALA A 173 -3.30 -9.62 -10.56
CA ALA A 173 -3.67 -8.27 -10.98
C ALA A 173 -2.45 -7.48 -11.51
N MET A 174 -1.33 -7.53 -10.79
CA MET A 174 -0.09 -6.89 -11.21
C MET A 174 0.37 -7.40 -12.58
N GLU A 175 0.35 -8.70 -12.80
CA GLU A 175 0.71 -9.31 -14.08
C GLU A 175 -0.20 -8.85 -15.22
N ALA A 176 -1.51 -8.78 -14.99
CA ALA A 176 -2.47 -8.31 -15.98
C ALA A 176 -2.18 -6.86 -16.41
N PHE A 177 -1.89 -5.99 -15.47
CA PHE A 177 -1.51 -4.60 -15.75
C PHE A 177 -0.17 -4.51 -16.47
N TYR A 178 0.82 -5.28 -16.05
CA TYR A 178 2.11 -5.36 -16.71
C TYR A 178 1.98 -5.79 -18.18
N ARG A 179 1.21 -6.84 -18.44
CA ARG A 179 0.96 -7.32 -19.81
C ARG A 179 0.18 -6.32 -20.66
N ALA A 180 -0.65 -5.50 -20.03
CA ALA A 180 -1.39 -4.43 -20.70
C ALA A 180 -0.53 -3.21 -21.04
N GLY A 181 0.75 -3.21 -20.65
CA GLY A 181 1.67 -2.10 -20.92
C GLY A 181 1.58 -0.96 -19.91
N ILE A 182 0.85 -1.12 -18.82
CA ILE A 182 0.83 -0.16 -17.72
C ILE A 182 2.05 -0.41 -16.83
N ARG A 183 2.71 0.67 -16.39
CA ARG A 183 3.88 0.56 -15.52
C ARG A 183 3.47 0.04 -14.15
N THR A 184 4.09 -1.05 -13.70
CA THR A 184 3.76 -1.72 -12.46
C THR A 184 4.93 -1.76 -11.49
N THR A 185 4.63 -1.65 -10.21
CA THR A 185 5.60 -1.74 -9.12
C THR A 185 5.16 -2.80 -8.12
N CYS A 186 6.07 -3.70 -7.77
CA CYS A 186 5.91 -4.54 -6.59
C CYS A 186 6.46 -3.78 -5.39
N PHE A 187 5.57 -3.36 -4.50
CA PHE A 187 5.92 -2.60 -3.32
C PHE A 187 6.09 -3.55 -2.14
N VAL A 188 7.35 -3.91 -1.83
CA VAL A 188 7.67 -4.78 -0.70
C VAL A 188 7.74 -3.91 0.55
N SER A 189 6.59 -3.65 1.12
CA SER A 189 6.43 -2.76 2.26
C SER A 189 5.32 -3.24 3.20
N PRO A 190 5.61 -3.26 4.48
CA PRO A 190 6.93 -3.14 5.09
C PRO A 190 7.70 -4.46 5.09
N ILE A 191 9.03 -4.39 5.08
CA ILE A 191 9.89 -5.56 5.27
C ILE A 191 9.90 -5.91 6.77
N PHE A 192 9.41 -7.12 7.08
CA PHE A 192 9.48 -7.67 8.44
C PHE A 192 10.80 -8.41 8.61
N PRO A 193 11.71 -7.94 9.48
CA PRO A 193 12.98 -8.63 9.71
C PRO A 193 12.79 -10.12 10.02
N GLY A 194 13.56 -10.97 9.33
CA GLY A 194 13.51 -12.43 9.51
C GLY A 194 12.26 -13.13 8.98
N ILE A 195 11.27 -12.40 8.47
CA ILE A 195 10.00 -12.96 7.97
C ILE A 195 9.83 -12.70 6.47
N THR A 196 9.99 -11.46 6.03
CA THR A 196 9.89 -11.11 4.61
C THR A 196 11.07 -11.70 3.85
N ASP A 197 10.80 -12.66 2.97
CA ASP A 197 11.80 -13.25 2.08
C ASP A 197 11.85 -12.47 0.77
N ILE A 198 12.71 -11.46 0.72
CA ILE A 198 12.79 -10.55 -0.42
C ILE A 198 13.26 -11.29 -1.69
N LYS A 199 14.24 -12.17 -1.58
CA LYS A 199 14.74 -12.93 -2.73
C LYS A 199 13.66 -13.80 -3.33
N ALA A 200 12.85 -14.47 -2.51
CA ALA A 200 11.72 -15.27 -2.98
C ALA A 200 10.68 -14.39 -3.69
N ILE A 201 10.35 -13.22 -3.14
CA ILE A 201 9.44 -12.27 -3.77
C ILE A 201 10.00 -11.81 -5.13
N ILE A 202 11.25 -11.42 -5.19
CA ILE A 202 11.91 -11.01 -6.44
C ILE A 202 11.82 -12.12 -7.48
N GLN A 203 12.15 -13.35 -7.12
CA GLN A 203 12.07 -14.50 -8.05
C GLN A 203 10.66 -14.69 -8.59
N ARG A 204 9.64 -14.46 -7.76
CA ARG A 204 8.24 -14.61 -8.13
C ARG A 204 7.75 -13.52 -9.09
N VAL A 205 8.24 -12.26 -8.92
CA VAL A 205 7.65 -11.09 -9.61
C VAL A 205 8.54 -10.47 -10.69
N LYS A 206 9.79 -10.85 -10.80
CA LYS A 206 10.77 -10.19 -11.69
C LYS A 206 10.36 -10.11 -13.16
N ARG A 207 9.42 -10.96 -13.60
CA ARG A 207 8.87 -10.95 -14.96
C ARG A 207 7.43 -10.44 -15.02
N GLN A 208 6.92 -9.89 -13.92
CA GLN A 208 5.54 -9.45 -13.78
C GLN A 208 5.43 -7.98 -13.35
N CYS A 209 6.55 -7.29 -13.21
CA CYS A 209 6.55 -5.88 -12.86
C CYS A 209 7.77 -5.17 -13.45
N ASN A 210 7.67 -3.84 -13.54
CA ASN A 210 8.74 -2.99 -14.05
C ASN A 210 9.72 -2.58 -12.96
N LEU A 211 9.28 -2.51 -11.71
CA LEU A 211 10.06 -2.00 -10.61
C LEU A 211 9.74 -2.75 -9.32
N ILE A 212 10.76 -2.91 -8.49
CA ILE A 212 10.61 -3.40 -7.12
C ILE A 212 11.04 -2.27 -6.20
N TRP A 213 10.16 -1.91 -5.26
CA TRP A 213 10.42 -0.89 -4.26
C TRP A 213 10.39 -1.51 -2.88
N LEU A 214 11.45 -1.29 -2.11
CA LEU A 214 11.65 -1.88 -0.79
C LEU A 214 11.55 -0.82 0.30
N GLU A 215 10.80 -1.13 1.35
CA GLU A 215 10.60 -0.22 2.46
C GLU A 215 10.69 -0.99 3.79
N ASN A 216 11.55 -0.54 4.68
CA ASN A 216 11.75 -1.19 5.97
C ASN A 216 10.54 -0.99 6.89
N LEU A 217 10.24 -2.00 7.70
CA LEU A 217 9.26 -1.86 8.78
C LEU A 217 9.79 -0.85 9.80
N ASN A 218 9.01 0.21 9.98
CA ASN A 218 9.28 1.25 10.95
C ASN A 218 8.20 1.23 12.02
N LEU A 219 8.56 0.88 13.25
CA LEU A 219 7.60 0.72 14.34
C LEU A 219 7.47 2.01 15.14
N ARG A 220 6.33 2.66 14.99
CA ARG A 220 5.97 3.90 15.70
C ARG A 220 4.54 3.83 16.22
N GLY A 221 4.27 4.61 17.28
CA GLY A 221 2.91 4.75 17.81
C GLY A 221 2.31 3.45 18.33
N SER A 222 0.99 3.36 18.26
CA SER A 222 0.22 2.26 18.84
C SER A 222 0.46 0.90 18.16
N TYR A 223 0.78 0.89 16.87
CA TYR A 223 1.00 -0.38 16.18
C TYR A 223 2.34 -1.04 16.54
N LYS A 224 3.28 -0.31 17.16
CA LYS A 224 4.53 -0.91 17.67
C LYS A 224 4.26 -2.03 18.66
N THR A 225 3.41 -1.77 19.65
CA THR A 225 3.03 -2.76 20.65
C THR A 225 2.35 -3.97 20.00
N VAL A 226 1.43 -3.73 19.06
CA VAL A 226 0.73 -4.79 18.34
C VAL A 226 1.70 -5.71 17.62
N ILE A 227 2.65 -5.14 16.89
CA ILE A 227 3.63 -5.94 16.13
C ILE A 227 4.60 -6.67 17.08
N MET A 228 5.11 -6.01 18.12
CA MET A 228 6.01 -6.65 19.08
C MET A 228 5.33 -7.81 19.78
N ASP A 229 4.08 -7.69 20.17
CA ASP A 229 3.29 -8.78 20.78
C ASP A 229 3.07 -9.93 19.79
N TYR A 230 2.81 -9.62 18.53
CA TYR A 230 2.69 -10.62 17.48
C TYR A 230 3.98 -11.43 17.31
N ILE A 231 5.13 -10.76 17.25
CA ILE A 231 6.43 -11.42 17.15
C ILE A 231 6.69 -12.31 18.36
N LYS A 232 6.45 -11.81 19.56
CA LYS A 232 6.62 -12.58 20.80
C LYS A 232 5.78 -13.86 20.78
N GLU A 233 4.57 -13.81 20.26
CA GLU A 233 3.64 -14.94 20.25
C GLU A 233 3.91 -15.91 19.10
N LYS A 234 4.05 -15.40 17.88
CA LYS A 234 4.13 -16.22 16.66
C LYS A 234 5.56 -16.55 16.21
N HIS A 235 6.51 -15.70 16.54
CA HIS A 235 7.90 -15.83 16.14
C HIS A 235 8.84 -15.52 17.32
N PRO A 236 8.70 -16.23 18.45
CA PRO A 236 9.46 -15.87 19.66
C PRO A 236 10.99 -15.91 19.46
N HIS A 237 11.48 -16.73 18.56
CA HIS A 237 12.89 -16.79 18.20
C HIS A 237 13.41 -15.52 17.55
N LEU A 238 12.54 -14.69 16.97
CA LEU A 238 12.90 -13.40 16.37
C LEU A 238 12.81 -12.24 17.35
N LEU A 239 12.24 -12.44 18.54
CA LEU A 239 12.07 -11.36 19.50
C LEU A 239 13.37 -10.63 19.84
N PRO A 240 14.51 -11.32 20.08
CA PRO A 240 15.77 -10.62 20.31
C PRO A 240 16.20 -9.71 19.15
N LEU A 241 15.99 -10.15 17.90
CA LEU A 241 16.28 -9.34 16.71
C LEU A 241 15.41 -8.08 16.66
N TYR A 242 14.11 -8.23 16.93
CA TYR A 242 13.18 -7.08 16.93
C TYR A 242 13.48 -6.10 18.05
N GLN A 243 13.90 -6.59 19.23
CA GLN A 243 14.33 -5.73 20.32
C GLN A 243 15.61 -4.97 19.97
N GLU A 244 16.57 -5.63 19.32
CA GLU A 244 17.80 -4.99 18.86
C GLU A 244 17.53 -3.88 17.88
N ILE A 245 16.66 -4.10 16.92
CA ILE A 245 16.31 -3.11 15.88
C ILE A 245 15.45 -1.98 16.46
N TYR A 246 14.39 -2.32 17.18
CA TYR A 246 13.34 -1.36 17.51
C TYR A 246 13.41 -0.78 18.92
N HIS A 247 14.10 -1.41 19.83
CA HIS A 247 14.42 -0.85 21.16
C HIS A 247 15.81 -0.24 21.21
N ASN A 248 16.81 -0.92 20.67
CA ASN A 248 18.20 -0.50 20.75
C ASN A 248 18.64 0.34 19.54
N GLY A 249 17.80 0.44 18.51
CA GLY A 249 18.11 1.26 17.33
C GLY A 249 19.23 0.71 16.45
N SER A 250 19.57 -0.58 16.54
CA SER A 250 20.60 -1.19 15.71
C SER A 250 20.21 -1.16 14.22
N ARG A 251 21.17 -0.78 13.39
CA ARG A 251 21.03 -0.78 11.94
C ARG A 251 21.69 -1.97 11.26
N SER A 252 22.31 -2.86 12.01
CA SER A 252 23.09 -3.97 11.47
C SER A 252 22.28 -4.86 10.55
N TYR A 253 21.05 -5.19 10.92
CA TYR A 253 20.18 -6.01 10.07
C TYR A 253 19.92 -5.35 8.71
N TRP A 254 19.58 -4.07 8.71
CA TRP A 254 19.28 -3.34 7.49
C TRP A 254 20.50 -3.16 6.59
N GLU A 255 21.65 -2.91 7.18
CA GLU A 255 22.91 -2.76 6.46
C GLU A 255 23.35 -4.09 5.81
N THR A 256 23.23 -5.19 6.54
CA THR A 256 23.50 -6.53 6.02
C THR A 256 22.55 -6.88 4.88
N LEU A 257 21.26 -6.63 5.06
CA LEU A 257 20.23 -6.86 4.05
C LEU A 257 20.51 -6.05 2.78
N ASP A 258 20.83 -4.77 2.92
CA ASP A 258 21.14 -3.89 1.80
C ASP A 258 22.35 -4.41 1.00
N THR A 259 23.42 -4.84 1.70
CA THR A 259 24.61 -5.41 1.06
C THR A 259 24.27 -6.69 0.29
N GLU A 260 23.52 -7.60 0.91
CA GLU A 260 23.11 -8.86 0.28
C GLU A 260 22.24 -8.62 -0.95
N LEU A 261 21.31 -7.67 -0.87
CA LEU A 261 20.41 -7.34 -2.00
C LEU A 261 21.15 -6.69 -3.15
N LYS A 262 22.14 -5.83 -2.88
CA LYS A 262 22.97 -5.23 -3.94
C LYS A 262 23.72 -6.29 -4.73
N VAL A 263 24.33 -7.26 -4.03
CA VAL A 263 25.02 -8.39 -4.67
C VAL A 263 24.03 -9.22 -5.49
N TYR A 264 22.92 -9.59 -4.89
CA TYR A 264 21.90 -10.41 -5.56
C TYR A 264 21.30 -9.72 -6.79
N ALA A 265 20.95 -8.45 -6.67
CA ALA A 265 20.39 -7.67 -7.79
C ALA A 265 21.39 -7.54 -8.95
N ALA A 266 22.68 -7.36 -8.64
CA ALA A 266 23.72 -7.31 -9.66
C ALA A 266 23.86 -8.66 -10.39
N GLU A 267 23.78 -9.79 -9.67
CA GLU A 267 23.86 -11.13 -10.26
C GLU A 267 22.72 -11.41 -11.24
N ILE A 268 21.51 -10.92 -10.96
CA ILE A 268 20.32 -11.18 -11.79
C ILE A 268 19.98 -10.02 -12.73
N GLY A 269 20.73 -8.91 -12.69
CA GLY A 269 20.48 -7.75 -13.53
C GLY A 269 19.20 -7.00 -13.20
N LEU A 270 18.83 -6.91 -11.91
CA LEU A 270 17.62 -6.25 -11.45
C LEU A 270 17.91 -4.89 -10.86
N ASP A 271 17.11 -3.89 -11.24
CA ASP A 271 17.06 -2.60 -10.57
C ASP A 271 15.99 -2.58 -9.50
N TYR A 272 16.30 -2.02 -8.34
CA TYR A 272 15.33 -1.83 -7.26
C TYR A 272 15.54 -0.48 -6.57
N VAL A 273 14.50 -0.01 -5.89
CA VAL A 273 14.51 1.25 -5.14
C VAL A 273 14.27 0.96 -3.66
N THR A 274 14.96 1.68 -2.80
CA THR A 274 14.74 1.62 -1.35
C THR A 274 14.33 2.99 -0.83
N ASN A 275 13.61 3.03 0.30
CA ASN A 275 13.32 4.25 1.04
C ASN A 275 14.37 4.57 2.11
N ASP A 276 15.57 4.06 1.96
CA ASP A 276 16.70 4.57 2.72
C ASP A 276 16.99 5.99 2.22
N ASP A 277 17.03 6.97 3.12
CA ASP A 277 17.23 8.39 2.82
C ASP A 277 18.46 8.67 1.97
N SER A 278 19.44 7.74 1.96
CA SER A 278 20.64 7.82 1.14
C SER A 278 20.46 7.34 -0.30
N ILE A 279 19.36 6.65 -0.64
CA ILE A 279 19.18 5.96 -1.93
C ILE A 279 17.81 6.25 -2.56
N SER A 280 16.98 7.13 -2.00
CA SER A 280 15.70 7.45 -2.60
C SER A 280 15.92 8.09 -3.97
N ARG A 281 15.71 7.30 -5.02
CA ARG A 281 15.66 7.81 -6.38
C ARG A 281 14.20 7.97 -6.77
N PRO A 282 13.79 9.15 -7.20
CA PRO A 282 12.49 9.29 -7.82
C PRO A 282 12.42 8.38 -9.05
N PHE A 283 11.25 7.91 -9.34
CA PHE A 283 10.99 7.19 -10.58
C PHE A 283 11.42 8.03 -11.78
N ASP A 284 12.35 7.53 -12.55
CA ASP A 284 12.61 8.05 -13.89
C ASP A 284 11.59 7.48 -14.87
#